data_950f8d058c7dc6053a7d0476ed13030a
#
_entry.id   950f8d058c7dc6053a7d0476ed13030a
#
_cell.length_a   1.000
_cell.length_b   1.000
_cell.length_c   1.000
_cell.angle_alpha   90.00
_cell.angle_beta   90.00
_cell.angle_gamma   90.00
#
_symmetry.space_group_name_H-M   'P 1'
#
loop_
_entity.id
_entity.type
_entity.pdbx_description
1 polymer ?
#
loop_
_entity_poly.entity_id
_entity_poly.type
_entity_poly.pdbx_seq_one_letter_code
_entity_poly.pdbx_strand_id
1 'polypeptide(L)'
;WKAVDWMEWQANGVAPHILMPTNTAKIKISELIEKYHIHFEGTDGYQIEKMISELADFYGLSKQAVKMRIREMGYAKVDGAFTYVNGQYVTPFSFDASALTDNQSFTISSADLFKAYCLNKDFRKAIDTGKFVYVEGHVFLGDEKYIIHSDGRVKLTQYALSHMDECCLAFDKGYSYQSKYQGQKYYTQMMYKTPSQVAAQEYSFEMNAHNRTLLSQIQRASRSADAMR
;
A
#
# COMPACT_ATOMS: atom_id res chain seq x y z
N TRP A 1 3.80 -29.51 2.37
CA TRP A 1 3.10 -29.24 1.14
C TRP A 1 2.93 -30.52 0.37
N LYS A 2 1.71 -30.75 -0.05
CA LYS A 2 1.40 -31.84 -0.96
C LYS A 2 1.78 -31.39 -2.38
N ALA A 3 2.01 -32.31 -3.30
CA ALA A 3 2.30 -31.95 -4.69
C ALA A 3 1.24 -31.02 -5.30
N VAL A 4 -0.02 -31.17 -4.88
CA VAL A 4 -1.15 -30.32 -5.30
C VAL A 4 -0.94 -28.86 -4.89
N ASP A 5 -0.47 -28.57 -3.69
CA ASP A 5 -0.23 -27.21 -3.21
C ASP A 5 0.86 -26.50 -4.03
N TRP A 6 1.87 -27.24 -4.50
CA TRP A 6 2.89 -26.77 -5.43
C TRP A 6 2.33 -26.45 -6.81
N MET A 7 1.48 -27.33 -7.32
CA MET A 7 0.82 -27.13 -8.62
C MET A 7 -0.08 -25.91 -8.59
N GLU A 8 -0.87 -25.74 -7.53
CA GLU A 8 -1.72 -24.56 -7.36
C GLU A 8 -0.90 -23.27 -7.25
N TRP A 9 0.19 -23.28 -6.47
CA TRP A 9 1.07 -22.13 -6.38
C TRP A 9 1.71 -21.76 -7.72
N GLN A 10 2.21 -22.75 -8.47
CA GLN A 10 2.77 -22.54 -9.80
C GLN A 10 1.68 -22.06 -10.80
N ALA A 11 0.50 -22.65 -10.77
CA ALA A 11 -0.61 -22.26 -11.62
C ALA A 11 -1.01 -20.79 -11.34
N ASN A 12 -1.14 -20.41 -10.09
CA ASN A 12 -1.46 -19.04 -9.69
C ASN A 12 -0.37 -18.02 -10.06
N GLY A 13 0.90 -18.43 -10.07
CA GLY A 13 2.01 -17.59 -10.49
C GLY A 13 2.15 -17.47 -12.01
N VAL A 14 1.88 -18.54 -12.77
CA VAL A 14 2.13 -18.60 -14.21
C VAL A 14 0.87 -18.23 -15.02
N ALA A 15 -0.32 -18.61 -14.57
CA ALA A 15 -1.56 -18.37 -15.29
C ALA A 15 -1.79 -16.89 -15.67
N PRO A 16 -1.55 -15.89 -14.79
CA PRO A 16 -1.70 -14.50 -15.17
C PRO A 16 -0.76 -14.07 -16.29
N HIS A 17 0.42 -14.67 -16.40
CA HIS A 17 1.37 -14.35 -17.47
C HIS A 17 0.95 -14.91 -18.82
N ILE A 18 0.31 -16.10 -18.82
CA ILE A 18 -0.22 -16.75 -20.02
C ILE A 18 -1.50 -16.07 -20.48
N LEU A 19 -2.44 -15.87 -19.56
CA LEU A 19 -3.76 -15.33 -19.87
C LEU A 19 -3.74 -13.83 -20.16
N MET A 20 -2.82 -13.10 -19.54
CA MET A 20 -2.64 -11.65 -19.70
C MET A 20 -1.20 -11.34 -20.16
N PRO A 21 -0.85 -11.61 -21.42
CA PRO A 21 0.49 -11.36 -21.97
C PRO A 21 0.81 -9.86 -21.98
N THR A 22 2.05 -9.50 -21.67
CA THR A 22 2.46 -8.10 -21.46
C THR A 22 2.10 -7.17 -22.62
N ASN A 23 2.31 -7.58 -23.87
CA ASN A 23 2.10 -6.70 -25.02
C ASN A 23 0.62 -6.39 -25.25
N THR A 24 -0.23 -7.41 -25.24
CA THR A 24 -1.69 -7.25 -25.40
C THR A 24 -2.30 -6.54 -24.20
N ALA A 25 -1.79 -6.85 -23.01
CA ALA A 25 -2.24 -6.21 -21.77
C ALA A 25 -1.95 -4.71 -21.76
N LYS A 26 -0.75 -4.27 -22.17
CA LYS A 26 -0.42 -2.85 -22.25
C LYS A 26 -1.31 -2.08 -23.22
N ILE A 27 -1.67 -2.67 -24.36
CA ILE A 27 -2.62 -2.05 -25.30
C ILE A 27 -3.96 -1.88 -24.62
N LYS A 28 -4.50 -2.95 -24.03
CA LYS A 28 -5.80 -2.90 -23.34
C LYS A 28 -5.81 -1.95 -22.15
N ILE A 29 -4.74 -1.90 -21.37
CA ILE A 29 -4.57 -0.94 -20.27
C ILE A 29 -4.62 0.50 -20.81
N SER A 30 -3.92 0.81 -21.92
CA SER A 30 -3.94 2.14 -22.53
C SER A 30 -5.34 2.55 -22.98
N GLU A 31 -6.10 1.66 -23.60
CA GLU A 31 -7.50 1.90 -23.97
C GLU A 31 -8.38 2.23 -22.74
N LEU A 32 -8.16 1.51 -21.64
CA LEU A 32 -8.93 1.70 -20.41
C LEU A 32 -8.49 2.96 -19.63
N ILE A 33 -7.23 3.33 -19.71
CA ILE A 33 -6.72 4.60 -19.20
C ILE A 33 -7.45 5.76 -19.88
N GLU A 34 -7.57 5.73 -21.19
CA GLU A 34 -8.32 6.74 -21.97
C GLU A 34 -9.81 6.69 -21.63
N LYS A 35 -10.42 5.50 -21.63
CA LYS A 35 -11.85 5.31 -21.36
C LYS A 35 -12.28 5.82 -19.99
N TYR A 36 -11.46 5.61 -18.96
CA TYR A 36 -11.76 6.02 -17.58
C TYR A 36 -11.12 7.32 -17.18
N HIS A 37 -10.47 8.03 -18.11
CA HIS A 37 -9.76 9.28 -17.86
C HIS A 37 -8.77 9.17 -16.69
N ILE A 38 -8.00 8.05 -16.65
CA ILE A 38 -7.02 7.83 -15.61
C ILE A 38 -5.80 8.70 -15.90
N HIS A 39 -5.67 9.80 -15.17
CA HIS A 39 -4.52 10.67 -15.24
C HIS A 39 -3.48 10.26 -14.21
N PHE A 40 -2.20 10.33 -14.53
CA PHE A 40 -1.14 9.91 -13.61
C PHE A 40 -0.88 10.93 -12.48
N GLU A 41 -1.48 12.09 -12.54
CA GLU A 41 -1.45 13.13 -11.51
C GLU A 41 -2.82 13.22 -10.84
N GLY A 42 -2.87 12.90 -9.52
CA GLY A 42 -4.06 13.07 -8.71
C GLY A 42 -5.27 12.18 -9.08
N THR A 43 -5.02 11.00 -9.59
CA THR A 43 -6.08 10.14 -10.10
C THR A 43 -6.87 9.44 -9.03
N ASP A 44 -8.13 9.38 -9.30
CA ASP A 44 -9.14 8.69 -8.55
C ASP A 44 -8.88 7.16 -8.49
N GLY A 45 -8.63 6.63 -7.30
CA GLY A 45 -8.42 5.21 -7.07
C GLY A 45 -9.60 4.34 -7.52
N TYR A 46 -10.82 4.87 -7.52
CA TYR A 46 -12.02 4.18 -8.03
C TYR A 46 -11.94 3.93 -9.55
N GLN A 47 -11.35 4.82 -10.32
CA GLN A 47 -11.18 4.61 -11.77
C GLN A 47 -10.19 3.49 -12.04
N ILE A 48 -9.14 3.38 -11.23
CA ILE A 48 -8.20 2.27 -11.29
C ILE A 48 -8.91 0.95 -10.96
N GLU A 49 -9.80 0.91 -9.99
CA GLU A 49 -10.60 -0.28 -9.66
C GLU A 49 -11.54 -0.69 -10.79
N LYS A 50 -12.16 0.27 -11.48
CA LYS A 50 -12.96 0.00 -12.68
C LYS A 50 -12.11 -0.63 -13.79
N MET A 51 -10.93 -0.08 -14.04
CA MET A 51 -9.97 -0.63 -15.00
C MET A 51 -9.57 -2.06 -14.63
N ILE A 52 -9.19 -2.32 -13.38
CA ILE A 52 -8.83 -3.66 -12.91
C ILE A 52 -10.00 -4.63 -13.05
N SER A 53 -11.23 -4.19 -12.74
CA SER A 53 -12.42 -5.02 -12.86
C SER A 53 -12.68 -5.42 -14.31
N GLU A 54 -12.62 -4.46 -15.24
CA GLU A 54 -12.84 -4.75 -16.68
C GLU A 54 -11.73 -5.64 -17.25
N LEU A 55 -10.47 -5.46 -16.82
CA LEU A 55 -9.39 -6.36 -17.21
C LEU A 55 -9.58 -7.77 -16.63
N ALA A 56 -10.08 -7.89 -15.40
CA ALA A 56 -10.36 -9.17 -14.76
C ALA A 56 -11.43 -9.95 -15.56
N ASP A 57 -12.50 -9.27 -15.94
CA ASP A 57 -13.56 -9.85 -16.75
C ASP A 57 -13.06 -10.21 -18.16
N PHE A 58 -12.28 -9.35 -18.79
CA PHE A 58 -11.75 -9.56 -20.15
C PHE A 58 -10.79 -10.75 -20.23
N TYR A 59 -9.90 -10.91 -19.24
CA TYR A 59 -8.91 -11.99 -19.22
C TYR A 59 -9.36 -13.24 -18.45
N GLY A 60 -10.54 -13.21 -17.83
CA GLY A 60 -11.03 -14.33 -17.00
C GLY A 60 -10.16 -14.57 -15.75
N LEU A 61 -9.60 -13.51 -15.18
CA LEU A 61 -8.72 -13.57 -14.00
C LEU A 61 -9.40 -12.95 -12.77
N SER A 62 -8.89 -13.28 -11.59
CA SER A 62 -9.29 -12.55 -10.38
C SER A 62 -8.75 -11.13 -10.40
N LYS A 63 -9.47 -10.18 -9.77
CA LYS A 63 -9.01 -8.78 -9.64
C LYS A 63 -7.64 -8.67 -8.98
N GLN A 64 -7.36 -9.54 -8.01
CA GLN A 64 -6.07 -9.58 -7.35
C GLN A 64 -4.94 -10.03 -8.30
N ALA A 65 -5.18 -11.05 -9.12
CA ALA A 65 -4.21 -11.52 -10.12
C ALA A 65 -3.92 -10.43 -11.16
N VAL A 66 -4.96 -9.74 -11.63
CA VAL A 66 -4.83 -8.60 -12.55
C VAL A 66 -4.06 -7.46 -11.90
N LYS A 67 -4.40 -7.07 -10.67
CA LYS A 67 -3.67 -6.03 -9.91
C LYS A 67 -2.18 -6.34 -9.83
N MET A 68 -1.83 -7.56 -9.43
CA MET A 68 -0.43 -7.99 -9.35
C MET A 68 0.26 -7.94 -10.70
N ARG A 69 -0.43 -8.40 -11.76
CA ARG A 69 0.11 -8.41 -13.11
C ARG A 69 0.34 -7.00 -13.67
N ILE A 70 -0.56 -6.06 -13.45
CA ILE A 70 -0.42 -4.65 -13.83
C ILE A 70 0.76 -4.01 -13.07
N ARG A 71 0.89 -4.32 -11.78
CA ARG A 71 1.99 -3.83 -10.96
C ARG A 71 3.36 -4.30 -11.48
N GLU A 72 3.48 -5.57 -11.87
CA GLU A 72 4.69 -6.13 -12.49
C GLU A 72 5.04 -5.44 -13.82
N MET A 73 4.05 -4.90 -14.52
CA MET A 73 4.26 -4.12 -15.74
C MET A 73 4.71 -2.67 -15.49
N GLY A 74 4.89 -2.27 -14.22
CA GLY A 74 5.39 -0.95 -13.81
C GLY A 74 4.32 0.07 -13.41
N TYR A 75 3.05 -0.32 -13.30
CA TYR A 75 1.98 0.59 -12.89
C TYR A 75 1.78 0.57 -11.36
N ALA A 76 2.68 1.21 -10.61
CA ALA A 76 2.68 1.18 -9.14
C ALA A 76 1.40 1.77 -8.49
N LYS A 77 0.72 2.69 -9.16
CA LYS A 77 -0.53 3.32 -8.65
C LYS A 77 -1.67 2.35 -8.38
N VAL A 78 -1.63 1.13 -8.94
CA VAL A 78 -2.61 0.08 -8.63
C VAL A 78 -2.55 -0.40 -7.18
N ASP A 79 -1.49 -0.10 -6.45
CA ASP A 79 -1.36 -0.48 -5.04
C ASP A 79 -2.46 0.14 -4.17
N GLY A 80 -2.99 1.30 -4.53
CA GLY A 80 -4.12 1.94 -3.86
C GLY A 80 -5.50 1.35 -4.15
N ALA A 81 -5.62 0.46 -5.14
CA ALA A 81 -6.89 -0.15 -5.54
C ALA A 81 -7.04 -1.55 -4.93
N PHE A 82 -8.28 -1.98 -4.63
CA PHE A 82 -8.58 -3.28 -4.03
C PHE A 82 -7.65 -3.65 -2.88
N THR A 83 -7.46 -2.72 -1.96
CA THR A 83 -6.61 -2.88 -0.79
C THR A 83 -7.46 -3.34 0.39
N TYR A 84 -6.92 -4.27 1.18
CA TYR A 84 -7.57 -4.80 2.39
C TYR A 84 -6.60 -4.72 3.55
N VAL A 85 -7.07 -4.17 4.68
CA VAL A 85 -6.31 -4.07 5.92
C VAL A 85 -7.18 -4.60 7.07
N ASN A 86 -6.63 -5.44 7.93
CA ASN A 86 -7.39 -6.11 9.00
C ASN A 86 -8.65 -6.86 8.49
N GLY A 87 -8.61 -7.39 7.27
CA GLY A 87 -9.74 -8.07 6.65
C GLY A 87 -10.86 -7.13 6.14
N GLN A 88 -10.67 -5.82 6.24
CA GLN A 88 -11.61 -4.82 5.75
C GLN A 88 -11.10 -4.17 4.47
N TYR A 89 -12.03 -3.90 3.55
CA TYR A 89 -11.75 -3.12 2.36
C TYR A 89 -11.45 -1.68 2.74
N VAL A 90 -10.40 -1.14 2.15
CA VAL A 90 -9.93 0.22 2.34
C VAL A 90 -10.41 1.08 1.18
N THR A 91 -10.83 2.30 1.47
CA THR A 91 -11.20 3.27 0.44
C THR A 91 -10.06 3.42 -0.58
N PRO A 92 -10.34 3.31 -1.88
CA PRO A 92 -9.31 3.41 -2.92
C PRO A 92 -8.60 4.76 -2.87
N PHE A 93 -7.30 4.73 -3.02
CA PHE A 93 -6.47 5.92 -2.92
C PHE A 93 -5.43 5.98 -4.04
N SER A 94 -4.85 7.15 -4.23
CA SER A 94 -3.74 7.34 -5.16
C SER A 94 -2.62 8.21 -4.56
N PHE A 95 -1.46 8.16 -5.20
CA PHE A 95 -0.24 8.82 -4.76
C PHE A 95 0.72 9.00 -5.94
N ASP A 96 1.72 9.85 -5.79
CA ASP A 96 2.79 9.95 -6.76
C ASP A 96 3.58 8.63 -6.82
N ALA A 97 3.79 8.09 -8.02
CA ALA A 97 4.45 6.80 -8.20
C ALA A 97 5.90 6.75 -7.66
N SER A 98 6.55 7.92 -7.54
CA SER A 98 7.90 8.04 -6.99
C SER A 98 7.94 8.05 -5.46
N ALA A 99 6.80 8.19 -4.79
CA ALA A 99 6.72 8.30 -3.33
C ALA A 99 7.05 7.01 -2.59
N LEU A 100 6.80 5.87 -3.22
CA LEU A 100 7.02 4.55 -2.65
C LEU A 100 7.94 3.71 -3.54
N THR A 101 8.77 2.92 -2.91
CA THR A 101 9.47 1.80 -3.57
C THR A 101 8.57 0.56 -3.61
N ASP A 102 8.95 -0.45 -4.38
CA ASP A 102 8.20 -1.71 -4.52
C ASP A 102 7.93 -2.42 -3.18
N ASN A 103 8.81 -2.21 -2.22
CA ASN A 103 8.72 -2.81 -0.89
C ASN A 103 8.02 -1.93 0.14
N GLN A 104 7.39 -0.83 -0.27
CA GLN A 104 6.71 0.10 0.62
C GLN A 104 5.20 0.14 0.40
N SER A 105 4.49 0.65 1.39
CA SER A 105 3.04 0.82 1.38
C SER A 105 2.65 1.97 2.29
N PHE A 106 1.55 2.64 1.96
CA PHE A 106 0.88 3.57 2.88
C PHE A 106 -0.06 2.85 3.85
N THR A 107 -0.27 1.54 3.70
CA THR A 107 -1.14 0.77 4.58
C THR A 107 -0.36 0.01 5.64
N ILE A 108 -0.93 -0.09 6.83
CA ILE A 108 -0.41 -0.88 7.95
C ILE A 108 -1.58 -1.49 8.73
N SER A 109 -1.44 -2.75 9.16
CA SER A 109 -2.41 -3.38 10.05
C SER A 109 -2.36 -2.76 11.45
N SER A 110 -3.46 -2.83 12.21
CA SER A 110 -3.46 -2.36 13.61
C SER A 110 -2.47 -3.10 14.50
N ALA A 111 -2.25 -4.39 14.23
CA ALA A 111 -1.27 -5.20 14.96
C ALA A 111 0.17 -4.75 14.67
N ASP A 112 0.50 -4.52 13.40
CA ASP A 112 1.83 -4.05 13.01
C ASP A 112 2.06 -2.60 13.43
N LEU A 113 1.02 -1.76 13.41
CA LEU A 113 1.04 -0.41 13.95
C LEU A 113 1.47 -0.40 15.44
N PHE A 114 0.80 -1.22 16.24
CA PHE A 114 1.13 -1.36 17.65
C PHE A 114 2.56 -1.89 17.85
N LYS A 115 2.96 -2.87 17.06
CA LYS A 115 4.33 -3.40 17.07
C LYS A 115 5.36 -2.33 16.70
N ALA A 116 5.10 -1.54 15.64
CA ALA A 116 5.96 -0.42 15.24
C ALA A 116 6.08 0.62 16.36
N TYR A 117 4.98 0.98 17.01
CA TYR A 117 4.99 1.90 18.15
C TYR A 117 5.83 1.39 19.31
N CYS A 118 5.74 0.10 19.66
CA CYS A 118 6.52 -0.49 20.75
C CYS A 118 8.01 -0.60 20.43
N LEU A 119 8.38 -0.92 19.20
CA LEU A 119 9.74 -1.30 18.81
C LEU A 119 10.54 -0.18 18.15
N ASN A 120 9.89 0.76 17.45
CA ASN A 120 10.58 1.83 16.72
C ASN A 120 10.49 3.16 17.45
N LYS A 121 11.65 3.68 17.89
CA LYS A 121 11.72 4.93 18.66
C LYS A 121 11.30 6.16 17.84
N ASP A 122 11.63 6.19 16.55
CA ASP A 122 11.34 7.35 15.71
C ASP A 122 9.84 7.39 15.35
N PHE A 123 9.23 6.22 15.12
CA PHE A 123 7.79 6.11 14.94
C PHE A 123 7.04 6.56 16.21
N ARG A 124 7.47 6.07 17.37
CA ARG A 124 6.88 6.48 18.66
C ARG A 124 6.96 7.99 18.85
N LYS A 125 8.13 8.60 18.62
CA LYS A 125 8.28 10.07 18.70
C LYS A 125 7.34 10.79 17.74
N ALA A 126 7.15 10.30 16.51
CA ALA A 126 6.24 10.89 15.55
C ALA A 126 4.78 10.83 16.04
N ILE A 127 4.34 9.66 16.52
CA ILE A 127 2.98 9.47 17.03
C ILE A 127 2.73 10.27 18.31
N ASP A 128 3.68 10.30 19.25
CA ASP A 128 3.57 11.03 20.53
C ASP A 128 3.47 12.55 20.34
N THR A 129 3.75 13.08 19.15
CA THR A 129 3.48 14.50 18.83
C THR A 129 1.97 14.81 18.80
N GLY A 130 1.10 13.81 18.73
CA GLY A 130 -0.34 13.99 18.56
C GLY A 130 -0.75 14.51 17.17
N LYS A 131 0.19 14.62 16.24
CA LYS A 131 -0.06 15.17 14.89
C LYS A 131 -0.54 14.12 13.88
N PHE A 132 -0.51 12.85 14.24
CA PHE A 132 -0.91 11.75 13.38
C PHE A 132 -2.16 11.04 13.90
N VAL A 133 -2.99 10.57 12.99
CA VAL A 133 -4.20 9.81 13.27
C VAL A 133 -4.18 8.52 12.44
N TYR A 134 -4.58 7.42 13.06
CA TYR A 134 -4.75 6.16 12.36
C TYR A 134 -6.19 6.01 11.86
N VAL A 135 -6.36 5.95 10.55
CA VAL A 135 -7.68 5.85 9.89
C VAL A 135 -7.60 4.85 8.76
N GLU A 136 -8.53 3.90 8.72
CA GLU A 136 -8.68 2.91 7.63
C GLU A 136 -7.38 2.20 7.20
N GLY A 137 -6.53 1.88 8.17
CA GLY A 137 -5.28 1.20 7.87
C GLY A 137 -4.12 2.10 7.45
N HIS A 138 -4.24 3.41 7.64
CA HIS A 138 -3.25 4.41 7.30
C HIS A 138 -2.91 5.31 8.49
N VAL A 139 -1.71 5.88 8.50
CA VAL A 139 -1.29 6.87 9.49
C VAL A 139 -1.14 8.22 8.82
N PHE A 140 -2.12 9.09 9.03
CA PHE A 140 -2.25 10.40 8.41
C PHE A 140 -1.86 11.54 9.33
N LEU A 141 -1.50 12.66 8.73
CA LEU A 141 -1.51 13.95 9.41
C LEU A 141 -2.93 14.32 9.85
N GLY A 142 -3.07 14.67 11.13
CA GLY A 142 -4.34 15.10 11.73
C GLY A 142 -4.70 16.55 11.41
N ASP A 143 -4.59 16.96 10.16
CA ASP A 143 -4.93 18.30 9.67
C ASP A 143 -6.29 18.27 8.97
N GLU A 144 -7.10 19.31 9.11
CA GLU A 144 -8.44 19.44 8.50
C GLU A 144 -8.41 19.36 6.97
N LYS A 145 -7.26 19.62 6.34
CA LYS A 145 -7.05 19.41 4.91
C LYS A 145 -7.19 17.93 4.55
N TYR A 146 -6.81 17.02 5.44
CA TYR A 146 -6.70 15.59 5.16
C TYR A 146 -7.76 14.74 5.84
N ILE A 147 -8.30 15.19 6.98
CA ILE A 147 -9.28 14.45 7.76
C ILE A 147 -10.56 15.25 8.00
N ILE A 148 -11.67 14.55 8.07
CA ILE A 148 -12.99 15.12 8.42
C ILE A 148 -13.52 14.35 9.63
N HIS A 149 -14.02 15.10 10.61
CA HIS A 149 -14.78 14.53 11.73
C HIS A 149 -16.26 14.53 11.37
N SER A 150 -16.85 13.36 11.18
CA SER A 150 -18.28 13.18 10.87
C SER A 150 -18.85 12.03 11.68
N ASP A 151 -19.99 12.30 12.36
CA ASP A 151 -20.72 11.31 13.15
C ASP A 151 -19.87 10.58 14.20
N GLY A 152 -18.96 11.31 14.85
CA GLY A 152 -18.03 10.74 15.82
C GLY A 152 -16.95 9.83 15.24
N ARG A 153 -16.80 9.80 13.92
CA ARG A 153 -15.75 9.05 13.20
C ARG A 153 -14.84 10.01 12.45
N VAL A 154 -13.57 9.61 12.35
CA VAL A 154 -12.61 10.28 11.48
C VAL A 154 -12.67 9.61 10.12
N LYS A 155 -12.82 10.42 9.06
CA LYS A 155 -12.80 9.99 7.66
C LYS A 155 -11.73 10.78 6.91
N LEU A 156 -11.27 10.23 5.81
CA LEU A 156 -10.34 10.90 4.93
C LEU A 156 -11.06 11.85 3.98
N THR A 157 -10.43 13.00 3.69
CA THR A 157 -10.92 13.88 2.64
C THR A 157 -10.62 13.30 1.26
N GLN A 158 -11.36 13.71 0.24
CA GLN A 158 -11.05 13.34 -1.14
C GLN A 158 -9.65 13.81 -1.55
N TYR A 159 -9.20 14.93 -1.02
CA TYR A 159 -7.84 15.42 -1.23
C TYR A 159 -6.79 14.46 -0.68
N ALA A 160 -6.95 13.99 0.55
CA ALA A 160 -6.04 13.02 1.15
C ALA A 160 -5.99 11.70 0.35
N LEU A 161 -7.16 11.20 -0.08
CA LEU A 161 -7.25 9.98 -0.89
C LEU A 161 -6.56 10.08 -2.25
N SER A 162 -6.45 11.28 -2.81
CA SER A 162 -5.74 11.50 -4.09
C SER A 162 -4.27 11.93 -3.94
N HIS A 163 -3.83 12.28 -2.71
CA HIS A 163 -2.48 12.79 -2.43
C HIS A 163 -1.91 12.14 -1.16
N MET A 164 -1.91 10.80 -1.11
CA MET A 164 -1.42 10.06 0.06
C MET A 164 0.04 10.37 0.41
N ASP A 165 0.83 10.65 -0.61
CA ASP A 165 2.24 11.03 -0.48
C ASP A 165 2.48 12.37 0.23
N GLU A 166 1.47 13.25 0.29
CA GLU A 166 1.60 14.51 1.04
C GLU A 166 1.33 14.37 2.54
N CYS A 167 0.59 13.34 2.96
CA CYS A 167 -0.01 13.30 4.29
C CYS A 167 0.10 11.98 5.04
N CYS A 168 0.48 10.89 4.37
CA CYS A 168 0.49 9.56 4.96
C CYS A 168 1.91 9.04 5.18
N LEU A 169 2.17 8.41 6.32
CA LEU A 169 3.44 7.73 6.57
C LEU A 169 3.52 6.43 5.74
N ALA A 170 4.72 6.17 5.23
CA ALA A 170 5.04 4.96 4.49
C ALA A 170 5.64 3.88 5.41
N PHE A 171 5.31 2.63 5.13
CA PHE A 171 5.78 1.47 5.87
C PHE A 171 6.46 0.48 4.94
N ASP A 172 7.53 -0.16 5.42
CA ASP A 172 8.23 -1.18 4.66
C ASP A 172 7.53 -2.53 4.80
N LYS A 173 7.31 -3.19 3.67
CA LYS A 173 6.73 -4.53 3.57
C LYS A 173 7.83 -5.57 3.79
N GLY A 174 7.72 -6.38 4.82
CA GLY A 174 8.60 -7.50 5.09
C GLY A 174 7.84 -8.82 5.10
N TYR A 175 8.58 -9.89 4.99
CA TYR A 175 8.04 -11.22 5.21
C TYR A 175 8.82 -11.89 6.32
N SER A 176 8.13 -12.37 7.34
CA SER A 176 8.74 -13.16 8.38
C SER A 176 8.47 -14.64 8.16
N TYR A 177 9.47 -15.47 8.36
CA TYR A 177 9.29 -16.91 8.40
C TYR A 177 10.06 -17.51 9.58
N GLN A 178 9.53 -18.58 10.13
CA GLN A 178 10.17 -19.30 11.22
C GLN A 178 10.85 -20.54 10.68
N SER A 179 12.15 -20.68 10.91
CA SER A 179 12.90 -21.87 10.54
C SER A 179 12.40 -23.06 11.33
N LYS A 180 12.05 -24.16 10.67
CA LYS A 180 11.69 -25.41 11.33
C LYS A 180 12.83 -26.04 12.15
N TYR A 181 14.09 -25.70 11.80
CA TYR A 181 15.27 -26.30 12.40
C TYR A 181 15.83 -25.53 13.59
N GLN A 182 15.64 -24.20 13.63
CA GLN A 182 16.25 -23.34 14.65
C GLN A 182 15.26 -22.55 15.50
N GLY A 183 13.97 -22.60 15.16
CA GLY A 183 12.95 -21.82 15.85
C GLY A 183 13.11 -20.29 15.72
N GLN A 184 14.14 -19.83 15.00
CA GLN A 184 14.40 -18.40 14.81
C GLN A 184 13.51 -17.82 13.73
N LYS A 185 13.02 -16.59 13.96
CA LYS A 185 12.24 -15.82 13.01
C LYS A 185 13.17 -14.98 12.13
N TYR A 186 13.06 -15.15 10.83
CA TYR A 186 13.84 -14.39 9.85
C TYR A 186 12.93 -13.45 9.09
N TYR A 187 13.45 -12.26 8.77
CA TYR A 187 12.79 -11.27 7.93
C TYR A 187 13.48 -11.19 6.59
N THR A 188 12.73 -11.15 5.51
CA THR A 188 13.27 -10.99 4.15
C THR A 188 12.34 -10.16 3.30
N GLN A 189 12.93 -9.36 2.43
CA GLN A 189 12.22 -8.62 1.39
C GLN A 189 11.99 -9.45 0.12
N MET A 190 12.54 -10.66 0.03
CA MET A 190 12.44 -11.50 -1.16
C MET A 190 11.07 -12.18 -1.30
N MET A 191 10.50 -12.06 -2.48
CA MET A 191 9.17 -12.60 -2.84
C MET A 191 9.12 -14.11 -3.10
N TYR A 192 10.27 -14.79 -3.24
CA TYR A 192 10.31 -16.22 -3.54
C TYR A 192 10.46 -17.03 -2.28
N LYS A 193 9.34 -17.55 -1.81
CA LYS A 193 9.31 -18.48 -0.67
C LYS A 193 8.76 -19.82 -1.10
N THR A 194 9.43 -20.85 -0.64
CA THR A 194 8.82 -22.17 -0.73
C THR A 194 7.54 -22.18 0.09
N PRO A 195 6.60 -23.03 -0.27
CA PRO A 195 5.34 -23.18 0.46
C PRO A 195 5.48 -23.45 1.98
N SER A 196 6.57 -24.10 2.39
CA SER A 196 6.90 -24.27 3.81
C SER A 196 7.41 -22.98 4.49
N GLN A 197 7.65 -21.93 3.73
CA GLN A 197 8.14 -20.63 4.15
C GLN A 197 7.09 -19.52 3.94
N VAL A 198 5.82 -19.87 3.67
CA VAL A 198 4.76 -18.87 3.58
C VAL A 198 4.70 -18.14 4.91
N ALA A 199 5.18 -16.93 4.86
CA ALA A 199 5.15 -16.02 5.99
C ALA A 199 4.01 -15.05 5.82
N ALA A 200 3.42 -14.65 6.92
CA ALA A 200 2.56 -13.49 6.93
C ALA A 200 3.36 -12.27 6.48
N GLN A 201 2.77 -11.46 5.64
CA GLN A 201 3.32 -10.15 5.33
C GLN A 201 3.24 -9.31 6.61
N GLU A 202 4.36 -8.74 7.01
CA GLU A 202 4.45 -7.84 8.15
C GLU A 202 4.88 -6.46 7.66
N TYR A 203 4.43 -5.42 8.32
CA TYR A 203 4.80 -4.05 8.02
C TYR A 203 5.66 -3.50 9.15
N SER A 204 6.70 -2.77 8.80
CA SER A 204 7.57 -2.08 9.75
C SER A 204 7.72 -0.60 9.37
N PHE A 205 7.96 0.24 10.36
CA PHE A 205 8.29 1.64 10.12
C PHE A 205 9.81 1.81 10.04
N GLU A 206 10.24 2.43 8.94
CA GLU A 206 11.63 2.87 8.78
C GLU A 206 11.65 4.38 8.46
N MET A 207 12.72 5.04 8.89
CA MET A 207 12.95 6.45 8.58
C MET A 207 13.50 6.59 7.15
N ASN A 208 12.68 6.19 6.17
CA ASN A 208 12.98 6.31 4.75
C ASN A 208 12.95 7.78 4.26
N ALA A 209 13.27 8.02 3.01
CA ALA A 209 13.33 9.37 2.44
C ALA A 209 11.98 10.10 2.51
N HIS A 210 10.89 9.40 2.19
CA HIS A 210 9.52 9.93 2.24
C HIS A 210 9.14 10.36 3.67
N ASN A 211 9.26 9.45 4.66
CA ASN A 211 8.94 9.74 6.06
C ASN A 211 9.78 10.89 6.62
N ARG A 212 11.07 10.95 6.27
CA ARG A 212 11.95 12.04 6.67
C ARG A 212 11.48 13.38 6.11
N THR A 213 11.08 13.42 4.85
CA THR A 213 10.57 14.63 4.20
C THR A 213 9.29 15.09 4.88
N LEU A 214 8.32 14.22 5.07
CA LEU A 214 7.04 14.52 5.71
C LEU A 214 7.24 15.05 7.15
N LEU A 215 8.03 14.37 7.97
CA LEU A 215 8.31 14.79 9.34
C LEU A 215 9.07 16.13 9.41
N SER A 216 9.97 16.41 8.46
CA SER A 216 10.69 17.68 8.40
C SER A 216 9.76 18.86 8.06
N GLN A 217 8.77 18.66 7.21
CA GLN A 217 7.75 19.67 6.88
C GLN A 217 6.92 20.04 8.10
N ILE A 218 6.50 19.04 8.89
CA ILE A 218 5.76 19.26 10.13
C ILE A 218 6.57 20.08 11.14
N GLN A 219 7.86 19.78 11.30
CA GLN A 219 8.73 20.52 12.22
C GLN A 219 8.92 21.99 11.79
N ARG A 220 9.03 22.25 10.48
CA ARG A 220 9.13 23.62 9.95
C ARG A 220 7.83 24.41 10.20
N ALA A 221 6.68 23.81 9.91
CA ALA A 221 5.39 24.44 10.16
C ALA A 221 5.17 24.79 11.64
N SER A 222 5.58 23.91 12.56
CA SER A 222 5.50 24.18 14.00
C SER A 222 6.38 25.36 14.44
N ARG A 223 7.63 25.43 13.94
CA ARG A 223 8.54 26.54 14.27
C ARG A 223 8.05 27.87 13.72
N SER A 224 7.44 27.89 12.53
CA SER A 224 6.86 29.11 11.96
C SER A 224 5.65 29.59 12.78
N ALA A 225 4.82 28.69 13.28
CA ALA A 225 3.69 29.03 14.14
C ALA A 225 4.13 29.59 15.50
N ASP A 226 5.22 29.05 16.08
CA ASP A 226 5.78 29.53 17.35
C ASP A 226 6.50 30.87 17.20
N ALA A 227 7.06 31.17 16.03
CA ALA A 227 7.73 32.46 15.74
C ALA A 227 6.73 33.62 15.49
N MET A 228 5.45 33.32 15.23
CA MET A 228 4.38 34.30 15.04
C MET A 228 3.56 34.58 16.32
N ARG A 229 3.87 33.94 17.43
CA ARG A 229 3.30 34.19 18.76
C ARG A 229 4.23 35.01 19.61
#